data_8c8cc72aec79577675d6e00bc7ee1b70
#
_entry.id   8c8cc72aec79577675d6e00bc7ee1b70
#
_cell.length_a   1.000
_cell.length_b   1.000
_cell.length_c   1.000
_cell.angle_alpha   90.00
_cell.angle_beta   90.00
_cell.angle_gamma   90.00
#
_symmetry.space_group_name_H-M   'P 1'
#
loop_
_entity.id
_entity.type
_entity.pdbx_description
1 polymer ?
#
loop_
_entity_poly.entity_id
_entity_poly.type
_entity_poly.pdbx_seq_one_letter_code
_entity_poly.pdbx_strand_id
1 'polypeptide(L)'
;MNHSFDEYAADYDAWFLANPNVLLSEARLVAATLEGSRRILSVGCGSGLFEKILRDDFGISVEDGIEPSESMAAIARKRGLNVTVATAEEADYGDGRYDTILFNGSPSYITDLASVVDRVYKALPAGGRIILIDVPKESSYGIMYNLAKALGTWHHPLLEGVYPPDPYPIEFVNAANWRTTGEKIAHLERTGFTTLKFMQTLTTHPLYSERQAEEPVEGYDRGDYVAAIGFKS
;
A
#
# COMPACT_ATOMS: atom_id res chain seq x y z
N MET A 1 14.20 9.24 9.50
CA MET A 1 14.01 7.79 9.72
C MET A 1 12.73 7.60 10.48
N ASN A 2 11.86 6.75 9.99
CA ASN A 2 10.54 6.56 10.58
C ASN A 2 10.64 5.46 11.66
N HIS A 3 11.03 5.85 12.89
CA HIS A 3 11.25 4.94 14.03
C HIS A 3 10.00 4.12 14.41
N SER A 4 8.80 4.54 14.00
CA SER A 4 7.55 3.87 14.36
C SER A 4 7.45 2.43 13.83
N PHE A 5 7.96 2.14 12.62
CA PHE A 5 7.90 0.78 12.07
C PHE A 5 8.91 -0.18 12.69
N ASP A 6 10.04 0.31 13.21
CA ASP A 6 11.01 -0.53 13.94
C ASP A 6 10.48 -0.95 15.32
N GLU A 7 9.78 -0.04 16.01
CA GLU A 7 9.25 -0.28 17.35
C GLU A 7 7.97 -1.14 17.31
N TYR A 8 7.12 -0.97 16.29
CA TYR A 8 5.78 -1.58 16.19
C TYR A 8 5.65 -2.64 15.09
N ALA A 9 6.76 -3.24 14.65
CA ALA A 9 6.74 -4.24 13.58
C ALA A 9 5.82 -5.45 13.87
N ALA A 10 5.75 -5.88 15.14
CA ALA A 10 4.86 -6.96 15.56
C ALA A 10 3.38 -6.53 15.59
N ASP A 11 3.11 -5.27 15.95
CA ASP A 11 1.76 -4.73 16.07
C ASP A 11 1.10 -4.53 14.70
N TYR A 12 1.89 -4.25 13.66
CA TYR A 12 1.41 -4.15 12.28
C TYR A 12 0.73 -5.44 11.82
N ASP A 13 1.42 -6.56 11.92
CA ASP A 13 0.85 -7.86 11.55
C ASP A 13 -0.31 -8.25 12.45
N ALA A 14 -0.20 -8.00 13.75
CA ALA A 14 -1.23 -8.33 14.72
C ALA A 14 -2.56 -7.64 14.39
N TRP A 15 -2.51 -6.36 13.98
CA TRP A 15 -3.71 -5.63 13.58
C TRP A 15 -4.37 -6.25 12.34
N PHE A 16 -3.61 -6.55 11.31
CA PHE A 16 -4.16 -7.19 10.11
C PHE A 16 -4.75 -8.57 10.39
N LEU A 17 -4.07 -9.36 11.23
CA LEU A 17 -4.55 -10.70 11.61
C LEU A 17 -5.80 -10.64 12.50
N ALA A 18 -5.99 -9.56 13.27
CA ALA A 18 -7.20 -9.30 14.04
C ALA A 18 -8.36 -8.78 13.17
N ASN A 19 -8.05 -8.26 11.96
CA ASN A 19 -9.02 -7.74 11.00
C ASN A 19 -8.96 -8.54 9.66
N PRO A 20 -9.31 -9.85 9.69
CA PRO A 20 -9.08 -10.75 8.56
C PRO A 20 -9.91 -10.43 7.31
N ASN A 21 -11.09 -9.82 7.45
CA ASN A 21 -11.90 -9.44 6.29
C ASN A 21 -11.35 -8.20 5.58
N VAL A 22 -10.83 -7.23 6.33
CA VAL A 22 -10.07 -6.09 5.77
C VAL A 22 -8.82 -6.60 5.07
N LEU A 23 -8.00 -7.42 5.75
CA LEU A 23 -6.80 -8.03 5.18
C LEU A 23 -7.09 -8.79 3.88
N LEU A 24 -8.13 -9.62 3.86
CA LEU A 24 -8.50 -10.40 2.67
C LEU A 24 -9.00 -9.50 1.53
N SER A 25 -9.77 -8.45 1.83
CA SER A 25 -10.22 -7.47 0.83
C SER A 25 -9.04 -6.77 0.16
N GLU A 26 -8.08 -6.31 0.96
CA GLU A 26 -6.86 -5.67 0.45
C GLU A 26 -6.00 -6.66 -0.34
N ALA A 27 -5.80 -7.88 0.16
CA ALA A 27 -5.02 -8.92 -0.54
C ALA A 27 -5.63 -9.29 -1.90
N ARG A 28 -6.96 -9.38 -2.00
CA ARG A 28 -7.68 -9.59 -3.27
C ARG A 28 -7.45 -8.45 -4.26
N LEU A 29 -7.49 -7.20 -3.77
CA LEU A 29 -7.20 -6.04 -4.61
C LEU A 29 -5.76 -6.11 -5.15
N VAL A 30 -4.78 -6.36 -4.28
CA VAL A 30 -3.38 -6.51 -4.70
C VAL A 30 -3.24 -7.63 -5.73
N ALA A 31 -3.79 -8.81 -5.47
CA ALA A 31 -3.75 -9.94 -6.39
C ALA A 31 -4.33 -9.61 -7.76
N ALA A 32 -5.50 -8.95 -7.82
CA ALA A 32 -6.13 -8.53 -9.07
C ALA A 32 -5.27 -7.53 -9.87
N THR A 33 -4.57 -6.61 -9.20
CA THR A 33 -3.69 -5.65 -9.88
C THR A 33 -2.43 -6.29 -10.45
N LEU A 34 -2.01 -7.45 -9.91
CA LEU A 34 -0.82 -8.18 -10.32
C LEU A 34 -1.06 -9.17 -11.47
N GLU A 35 -2.28 -9.31 -11.96
CA GLU A 35 -2.59 -10.19 -13.07
C GLU A 35 -1.67 -9.91 -14.28
N GLY A 36 -1.03 -10.97 -14.79
CA GLY A 36 -0.07 -10.91 -15.90
C GLY A 36 1.33 -10.38 -15.54
N SER A 37 1.61 -10.01 -14.28
CA SER A 37 2.95 -9.68 -13.79
C SER A 37 3.81 -10.95 -13.70
N ARG A 38 5.13 -10.80 -13.91
CA ARG A 38 6.08 -11.92 -13.86
C ARG A 38 7.26 -11.67 -12.93
N ARG A 39 7.79 -10.45 -12.94
CA ARG A 39 8.94 -10.04 -12.14
C ARG A 39 8.54 -8.81 -11.34
N ILE A 40 8.14 -9.03 -10.11
CA ILE A 40 7.54 -8.03 -9.25
C ILE A 40 8.56 -7.59 -8.22
N LEU A 41 8.72 -6.28 -8.04
CA LEU A 41 9.40 -5.67 -6.90
C LEU A 41 8.36 -5.04 -5.99
N SER A 42 8.33 -5.44 -4.71
CA SER A 42 7.48 -4.80 -3.70
C SER A 42 8.25 -3.73 -2.94
N VAL A 43 7.77 -2.49 -2.94
CA VAL A 43 8.42 -1.33 -2.32
C VAL A 43 7.65 -0.89 -1.08
N GLY A 44 8.33 -0.89 0.06
CA GLY A 44 7.71 -0.82 1.37
C GLY A 44 6.98 -2.12 1.69
N CYS A 45 7.66 -3.27 1.49
CA CYS A 45 7.05 -4.58 1.67
C CYS A 45 6.74 -4.91 3.15
N GLY A 46 7.18 -4.06 4.08
CA GLY A 46 6.95 -4.25 5.51
C GLY A 46 7.46 -5.60 5.99
N SER A 47 6.63 -6.30 6.74
CA SER A 47 6.90 -7.65 7.24
C SER A 47 6.81 -8.76 6.17
N GLY A 48 6.40 -8.45 4.94
CA GLY A 48 6.12 -9.43 3.89
C GLY A 48 4.83 -10.24 4.12
N LEU A 49 3.89 -9.73 4.90
CA LEU A 49 2.62 -10.40 5.18
C LEU A 49 1.78 -10.56 3.91
N PHE A 50 1.64 -9.50 3.14
CA PHE A 50 0.88 -9.52 1.88
C PHE A 50 1.54 -10.41 0.83
N GLU A 51 2.85 -10.36 0.68
CA GLU A 51 3.60 -11.21 -0.25
C GLU A 51 3.48 -12.70 0.11
N LYS A 52 3.44 -13.01 1.42
CA LYS A 52 3.16 -14.36 1.89
C LYS A 52 1.74 -14.81 1.49
N ILE A 53 0.73 -13.98 1.71
CA ILE A 53 -0.66 -14.27 1.34
C ILE A 53 -0.80 -14.40 -0.18
N LEU A 54 -0.20 -13.51 -0.96
CA LEU A 54 -0.18 -13.57 -2.42
C LEU A 54 0.38 -14.91 -2.93
N ARG A 55 1.45 -15.38 -2.34
CA ARG A 55 2.07 -16.67 -2.68
C ARG A 55 1.19 -17.85 -2.27
N ASP A 56 0.73 -17.87 -1.01
CA ASP A 56 0.11 -19.04 -0.40
C ASP A 56 -1.36 -19.22 -0.85
N ASP A 57 -2.11 -18.12 -1.05
CA ASP A 57 -3.54 -18.15 -1.34
C ASP A 57 -3.87 -17.82 -2.80
N PHE A 58 -3.03 -17.02 -3.49
CA PHE A 58 -3.28 -16.58 -4.86
C PHE A 58 -2.28 -17.13 -5.89
N GLY A 59 -1.23 -17.84 -5.47
CA GLY A 59 -0.22 -18.40 -6.36
C GLY A 59 0.65 -17.34 -7.05
N ILE A 60 0.72 -16.12 -6.52
CA ILE A 60 1.51 -15.01 -7.05
C ILE A 60 2.82 -14.90 -6.26
N SER A 61 3.95 -15.11 -6.95
CA SER A 61 5.27 -14.99 -6.32
C SER A 61 5.81 -13.57 -6.42
N VAL A 62 6.10 -12.97 -5.27
CA VAL A 62 6.88 -11.73 -5.14
C VAL A 62 8.15 -12.10 -4.39
N GLU A 63 9.29 -12.07 -5.08
CA GLU A 63 10.56 -12.56 -4.53
C GLU A 63 11.42 -11.46 -3.91
N ASP A 64 11.36 -10.26 -4.47
CA ASP A 64 12.20 -9.13 -4.09
C ASP A 64 11.39 -8.01 -3.44
N GLY A 65 11.92 -7.46 -2.34
CA GLY A 65 11.32 -6.36 -1.61
C GLY A 65 12.32 -5.27 -1.24
N ILE A 66 11.82 -4.06 -1.03
CA ILE A 66 12.52 -2.91 -0.44
C ILE A 66 11.75 -2.52 0.81
N GLU A 67 12.46 -2.36 1.93
CA GLU A 67 11.85 -1.97 3.21
C GLU A 67 12.85 -1.16 4.05
N PRO A 68 12.52 0.06 4.49
CA PRO A 68 13.46 0.87 5.27
C PRO A 68 13.65 0.41 6.72
N SER A 69 12.70 -0.31 7.32
CA SER A 69 12.80 -0.84 8.68
C SER A 69 13.53 -2.18 8.68
N GLU A 70 14.68 -2.27 9.37
CA GLU A 70 15.43 -3.53 9.52
C GLU A 70 14.61 -4.57 10.28
N SER A 71 13.81 -4.16 11.26
CA SER A 71 12.94 -5.05 12.04
C SER A 71 11.89 -5.72 11.15
N MET A 72 11.22 -4.93 10.30
CA MET A 72 10.26 -5.43 9.29
C MET A 72 10.95 -6.31 8.25
N ALA A 73 12.07 -5.84 7.68
CA ALA A 73 12.86 -6.59 6.69
C ALA A 73 13.30 -7.95 7.22
N ALA A 74 13.69 -8.05 8.50
CA ALA A 74 14.06 -9.31 9.12
C ALA A 74 12.88 -10.31 9.19
N ILE A 75 11.66 -9.82 9.40
CA ILE A 75 10.44 -10.65 9.37
C ILE A 75 10.14 -11.08 7.94
N ALA A 76 10.21 -10.18 6.97
CA ALA A 76 9.96 -10.46 5.56
C ALA A 76 10.95 -11.50 5.00
N ARG A 77 12.24 -11.42 5.36
CA ARG A 77 13.24 -12.43 4.99
C ARG A 77 12.92 -13.82 5.54
N LYS A 78 12.40 -13.91 6.78
CA LYS A 78 11.94 -15.20 7.35
C LYS A 78 10.71 -15.77 6.61
N ARG A 79 9.94 -14.92 5.92
CA ARG A 79 8.83 -15.29 5.04
C ARG A 79 9.25 -15.63 3.61
N GLY A 80 10.54 -15.52 3.32
CA GLY A 80 11.14 -15.94 2.05
C GLY A 80 11.38 -14.83 1.04
N LEU A 81 11.23 -13.55 1.41
CA LEU A 81 11.57 -12.43 0.53
C LEU A 81 13.06 -12.10 0.57
N ASN A 82 13.61 -11.70 -0.57
CA ASN A 82 14.92 -11.07 -0.67
C ASN A 82 14.75 -9.57 -0.43
N VAL A 83 15.03 -9.08 0.77
CA VAL A 83 14.76 -7.69 1.12
C VAL A 83 16.04 -6.86 1.13
N THR A 84 16.03 -5.78 0.35
CA THR A 84 17.01 -4.69 0.43
C THR A 84 16.52 -3.65 1.43
N VAL A 85 17.36 -3.30 2.41
CA VAL A 85 17.03 -2.27 3.39
C VAL A 85 17.40 -0.91 2.81
N ALA A 86 16.37 -0.17 2.41
CA ALA A 86 16.50 1.18 1.84
C ALA A 86 15.14 1.90 1.88
N THR A 87 15.17 3.23 1.87
CA THR A 87 13.98 4.03 1.59
C THR A 87 13.62 3.95 0.11
N ALA A 88 12.37 4.23 -0.25
CA ALA A 88 11.95 4.28 -1.65
C ALA A 88 12.73 5.35 -2.43
N GLU A 89 13.08 6.46 -1.78
CA GLU A 89 13.86 7.55 -2.37
C GLU A 89 15.30 7.15 -2.70
N GLU A 90 15.90 6.22 -1.96
CA GLU A 90 17.31 5.79 -2.13
C GLU A 90 17.45 4.47 -2.89
N ALA A 91 16.37 3.70 -3.00
CA ALA A 91 16.38 2.34 -3.54
C ALA A 91 16.86 2.26 -4.99
N ASP A 92 17.52 1.16 -5.34
CA ASP A 92 17.76 0.75 -6.71
C ASP A 92 16.58 -0.06 -7.24
N TYR A 93 15.93 0.42 -8.28
CA TYR A 93 14.78 -0.24 -8.91
C TYR A 93 15.18 -1.25 -10.01
N GLY A 94 16.46 -1.44 -10.27
CA GLY A 94 17.00 -2.42 -11.21
C GLY A 94 16.59 -2.15 -12.66
N ASP A 95 17.47 -1.60 -13.48
CA ASP A 95 17.22 -1.20 -14.86
C ASP A 95 16.68 -2.36 -15.72
N GLY A 96 15.37 -2.34 -16.01
CA GLY A 96 14.65 -3.37 -16.79
C GLY A 96 14.51 -4.74 -16.10
N ARG A 97 14.93 -4.87 -14.84
CA ARG A 97 14.84 -6.16 -14.12
C ARG A 97 13.40 -6.57 -13.81
N TYR A 98 12.56 -5.61 -13.44
CA TYR A 98 11.17 -5.85 -13.05
C TYR A 98 10.21 -5.35 -14.12
N ASP A 99 9.15 -6.10 -14.40
CA ASP A 99 8.05 -5.64 -15.24
C ASP A 99 6.94 -4.96 -14.43
N THR A 100 6.93 -5.14 -13.12
CA THR A 100 5.96 -4.56 -12.21
C THR A 100 6.64 -4.08 -10.94
N ILE A 101 6.41 -2.81 -10.57
CA ILE A 101 6.84 -2.25 -9.30
C ILE A 101 5.59 -1.88 -8.49
N LEU A 102 5.43 -2.58 -7.37
CA LEU A 102 4.28 -2.51 -6.49
C LEU A 102 4.59 -1.66 -5.26
N PHE A 103 3.69 -0.73 -4.95
CA PHE A 103 3.63 0.02 -3.70
C PHE A 103 2.28 -0.30 -3.04
N ASN A 104 2.28 -1.20 -2.07
CA ASN A 104 1.08 -1.62 -1.36
C ASN A 104 1.04 -1.02 0.04
N GLY A 105 0.13 -0.06 0.31
CA GLY A 105 0.02 0.65 1.58
C GLY A 105 1.21 1.56 1.90
N SER A 106 2.21 1.64 1.02
CA SER A 106 3.44 2.39 1.26
C SER A 106 3.49 3.83 0.70
N PRO A 107 2.69 4.23 -0.31
CA PRO A 107 2.79 5.58 -0.89
C PRO A 107 2.63 6.71 0.12
N SER A 108 1.79 6.55 1.14
CA SER A 108 1.58 7.58 2.18
C SER A 108 2.79 7.79 3.10
N TYR A 109 3.71 6.83 3.16
CA TYR A 109 4.93 6.92 3.97
C TYR A 109 6.14 7.45 3.20
N ILE A 110 6.01 7.64 1.88
CA ILE A 110 7.06 8.19 1.01
C ILE A 110 6.95 9.70 1.00
N THR A 111 8.03 10.40 1.38
CA THR A 111 8.04 11.86 1.46
C THR A 111 7.98 12.50 0.09
N ASP A 112 8.86 12.09 -0.82
CA ASP A 112 8.92 12.57 -2.21
C ASP A 112 8.44 11.50 -3.19
N LEU A 113 7.13 11.20 -3.15
CA LEU A 113 6.53 10.23 -4.07
C LEU A 113 6.73 10.61 -5.55
N ALA A 114 6.76 11.90 -5.85
CA ALA A 114 6.95 12.38 -7.22
C ALA A 114 8.31 11.95 -7.78
N SER A 115 9.39 12.17 -7.03
CA SER A 115 10.73 11.73 -7.42
C SER A 115 10.84 10.21 -7.52
N VAL A 116 10.18 9.49 -6.61
CA VAL A 116 10.13 8.02 -6.63
C VAL A 116 9.45 7.52 -7.91
N VAL A 117 8.30 8.07 -8.29
CA VAL A 117 7.57 7.73 -9.52
C VAL A 117 8.43 7.98 -10.77
N ASP A 118 9.17 9.10 -10.81
CA ASP A 118 10.09 9.42 -11.90
C ASP A 118 11.24 8.40 -12.03
N ARG A 119 11.79 7.94 -10.90
CA ARG A 119 12.86 6.91 -10.87
C ARG A 119 12.34 5.54 -11.28
N VAL A 120 11.15 5.17 -10.82
CA VAL A 120 10.47 3.93 -11.21
C VAL A 120 10.20 3.90 -12.71
N TYR A 121 9.71 5.01 -13.28
CA TYR A 121 9.50 5.11 -14.72
C TYR A 121 10.78 4.86 -15.53
N LYS A 122 11.90 5.43 -15.11
CA LYS A 122 13.19 5.23 -15.77
C LYS A 122 13.63 3.77 -15.72
N ALA A 123 13.45 3.11 -14.57
CA ALA A 123 13.86 1.73 -14.34
C ALA A 123 12.98 0.69 -15.03
N LEU A 124 11.69 0.96 -15.23
CA LEU A 124 10.78 0.03 -15.89
C LEU A 124 11.11 -0.14 -17.39
N PRO A 125 11.00 -1.37 -17.93
CA PRO A 125 11.06 -1.59 -19.38
C PRO A 125 9.79 -1.05 -20.06
N ALA A 126 9.82 -0.93 -21.39
CA ALA A 126 8.61 -0.69 -22.16
C ALA A 126 7.57 -1.78 -21.91
N GLY A 127 6.30 -1.39 -21.72
CA GLY A 127 5.23 -2.29 -21.30
C GLY A 127 5.21 -2.62 -19.82
N GLY A 128 6.23 -2.18 -19.06
CA GLY A 128 6.23 -2.32 -17.59
C GLY A 128 5.22 -1.40 -16.91
N ARG A 129 4.91 -1.68 -15.65
CA ARG A 129 3.90 -0.93 -14.90
C ARG A 129 4.31 -0.59 -13.47
N ILE A 130 3.79 0.51 -12.99
CA ILE A 130 3.77 0.89 -11.58
C ILE A 130 2.37 0.66 -11.02
N ILE A 131 2.30 0.21 -9.78
CA ILE A 131 1.04 0.04 -9.04
C ILE A 131 1.18 0.80 -7.72
N LEU A 132 0.35 1.82 -7.52
CA LEU A 132 0.27 2.59 -6.29
C LEU A 132 -1.05 2.25 -5.58
N ILE A 133 -0.99 1.51 -4.49
CA ILE A 133 -2.17 1.14 -3.69
C ILE A 133 -2.07 1.82 -2.33
N ASP A 134 -3.13 2.51 -1.94
CA ASP A 134 -3.16 3.25 -0.68
C ASP A 134 -4.59 3.68 -0.33
N VAL A 135 -4.77 4.12 0.93
CA VAL A 135 -5.98 4.80 1.38
C VAL A 135 -6.00 6.22 0.78
N PRO A 136 -7.01 6.58 -0.03
CA PRO A 136 -7.13 7.95 -0.54
C PRO A 136 -7.47 8.93 0.60
N LYS A 137 -6.84 10.12 0.57
CA LYS A 137 -7.12 11.18 1.54
C LYS A 137 -8.59 11.58 1.60
N GLU A 138 -9.27 11.54 0.45
CA GLU A 138 -10.67 11.90 0.27
C GLU A 138 -11.66 10.79 0.63
N SER A 139 -11.20 9.58 0.88
CA SER A 139 -12.04 8.44 1.24
C SER A 139 -12.50 8.50 2.69
N SER A 140 -13.44 7.64 3.08
CA SER A 140 -13.98 7.61 4.46
C SER A 140 -12.88 7.29 5.47
N TYR A 141 -12.04 6.28 5.21
CA TYR A 141 -10.86 6.00 6.04
C TYR A 141 -9.87 7.17 6.02
N GLY A 142 -9.58 7.74 4.85
CA GLY A 142 -8.67 8.86 4.72
C GLY A 142 -9.08 10.09 5.52
N ILE A 143 -10.37 10.44 5.50
CA ILE A 143 -10.93 11.54 6.31
C ILE A 143 -10.78 11.25 7.79
N MET A 144 -11.13 10.03 8.24
CA MET A 144 -11.01 9.63 9.64
C MET A 144 -9.57 9.59 10.11
N TYR A 145 -8.65 9.07 9.31
CA TYR A 145 -7.22 9.04 9.61
C TYR A 145 -6.65 10.47 9.78
N ASN A 146 -6.98 11.37 8.87
CA ASN A 146 -6.55 12.77 8.99
C ASN A 146 -7.15 13.45 10.21
N LEU A 147 -8.41 13.13 10.58
CA LEU A 147 -9.03 13.67 11.78
C LEU A 147 -8.39 13.08 13.04
N ALA A 148 -8.19 11.77 13.12
CA ALA A 148 -7.52 11.13 14.24
C ALA A 148 -6.09 11.66 14.42
N LYS A 149 -5.34 11.83 13.32
CA LYS A 149 -4.02 12.46 13.30
C LYS A 149 -4.05 13.88 13.86
N ALA A 150 -4.99 14.71 13.42
CA ALA A 150 -5.14 16.09 13.90
C ALA A 150 -5.49 16.17 15.40
N LEU A 151 -6.24 15.19 15.90
CA LEU A 151 -6.64 15.08 17.31
C LEU A 151 -5.60 14.35 18.16
N GLY A 152 -4.66 13.65 17.55
CA GLY A 152 -3.64 12.83 18.22
C GLY A 152 -4.17 11.55 18.85
N THR A 153 -5.44 11.18 18.61
CA THR A 153 -6.09 10.02 19.21
C THR A 153 -7.33 9.58 18.44
N TRP A 154 -7.66 8.28 18.52
CA TRP A 154 -8.97 7.77 18.11
C TRP A 154 -10.08 8.04 19.14
N HIS A 155 -9.71 8.19 20.42
CA HIS A 155 -10.64 8.35 21.53
C HIS A 155 -11.03 9.81 21.73
N HIS A 156 -11.77 10.37 20.76
CA HIS A 156 -12.29 11.73 20.81
C HIS A 156 -13.78 11.75 20.49
N PRO A 157 -14.61 12.60 21.14
CA PRO A 157 -16.06 12.64 20.93
C PRO A 157 -16.48 12.82 19.45
N LEU A 158 -15.67 13.50 18.64
CA LEU A 158 -15.94 13.69 17.19
C LEU A 158 -15.78 12.38 16.37
N LEU A 159 -15.13 11.37 16.90
CA LEU A 159 -14.89 10.08 16.27
C LEU A 159 -15.75 8.97 16.87
N GLU A 160 -16.42 9.23 17.98
CA GLU A 160 -17.23 8.23 18.69
C GLU A 160 -18.33 7.67 17.79
N GLY A 161 -18.38 6.35 17.66
CA GLY A 161 -19.38 5.63 16.88
C GLY A 161 -19.20 5.67 15.36
N VAL A 162 -18.10 6.26 14.84
CA VAL A 162 -17.85 6.36 13.39
C VAL A 162 -16.60 5.61 12.91
N TYR A 163 -15.62 5.35 13.78
CA TYR A 163 -14.45 4.55 13.44
C TYR A 163 -14.67 3.05 13.73
N PRO A 164 -13.90 2.14 13.09
CA PRO A 164 -14.02 0.70 13.35
C PRO A 164 -13.73 0.37 14.83
N PRO A 165 -14.31 -0.73 15.36
CA PRO A 165 -14.09 -1.15 16.75
C PRO A 165 -12.61 -1.40 17.10
N ASP A 166 -11.82 -1.84 16.12
CA ASP A 166 -10.37 -1.99 16.19
C ASP A 166 -9.72 -1.10 15.11
N PRO A 167 -9.48 0.19 15.40
CA PRO A 167 -8.94 1.12 14.43
C PRO A 167 -7.44 0.87 14.18
N TYR A 168 -6.99 1.23 12.98
CA TYR A 168 -5.58 1.17 12.62
C TYR A 168 -4.71 1.93 13.62
N PRO A 169 -3.57 1.37 14.07
CA PRO A 169 -2.77 1.97 15.13
C PRO A 169 -2.40 3.43 14.86
N ILE A 170 -2.60 4.28 15.86
CA ILE A 170 -2.46 5.74 15.72
C ILE A 170 -1.03 6.16 15.37
N GLU A 171 -0.04 5.37 15.75
CA GLU A 171 1.37 5.58 15.45
C GLU A 171 1.63 5.54 13.93
N PHE A 172 1.02 4.59 13.23
CA PHE A 172 1.10 4.49 11.77
C PHE A 172 0.30 5.60 11.08
N VAL A 173 -0.88 5.93 11.63
CA VAL A 173 -1.68 7.06 11.13
C VAL A 173 -0.90 8.37 11.24
N ASN A 174 -0.20 8.61 12.36
CA ASN A 174 0.60 9.81 12.58
C ASN A 174 1.80 9.91 11.63
N ALA A 175 2.39 8.78 11.25
CA ALA A 175 3.54 8.71 10.37
C ALA A 175 3.18 8.95 8.88
N ALA A 176 1.93 8.70 8.48
CA ALA A 176 1.50 8.76 7.09
C ALA A 176 1.20 10.18 6.60
N ASN A 177 1.39 10.41 5.30
CA ASN A 177 0.99 11.61 4.55
C ASN A 177 0.02 11.20 3.45
N TRP A 178 -1.24 11.10 3.81
CA TRP A 178 -2.31 10.67 2.92
C TRP A 178 -2.45 11.63 1.73
N ARG A 179 -2.44 11.08 0.51
CA ARG A 179 -2.61 11.81 -0.74
C ARG A 179 -3.95 11.46 -1.39
N THR A 180 -4.50 12.39 -2.13
CA THR A 180 -5.69 12.12 -2.94
C THR A 180 -5.34 11.20 -4.11
N THR A 181 -6.34 10.50 -4.64
CA THR A 181 -6.17 9.74 -5.89
C THR A 181 -5.77 10.65 -7.03
N GLY A 182 -6.34 11.86 -7.09
CA GLY A 182 -5.99 12.87 -8.09
C GLY A 182 -4.51 13.28 -8.05
N GLU A 183 -3.90 13.43 -6.86
CA GLU A 183 -2.47 13.71 -6.72
C GLU A 183 -1.61 12.55 -7.26
N LYS A 184 -2.00 11.30 -6.97
CA LYS A 184 -1.30 10.10 -7.50
C LYS A 184 -1.40 10.02 -9.03
N ILE A 185 -2.60 10.27 -9.60
CA ILE A 185 -2.82 10.36 -11.05
C ILE A 185 -1.92 11.42 -11.67
N ALA A 186 -1.90 12.63 -11.11
CA ALA A 186 -1.08 13.73 -11.62
C ALA A 186 0.42 13.40 -11.62
N HIS A 187 0.92 12.65 -10.62
CA HIS A 187 2.30 12.18 -10.63
C HIS A 187 2.56 11.19 -11.77
N LEU A 188 1.68 10.21 -11.97
CA LEU A 188 1.81 9.20 -13.03
C LEU A 188 1.79 9.86 -14.43
N GLU A 189 0.82 10.72 -14.69
CA GLU A 189 0.66 11.40 -16.00
C GLU A 189 1.84 12.32 -16.30
N ARG A 190 2.26 13.14 -15.33
CA ARG A 190 3.40 14.04 -15.49
C ARG A 190 4.69 13.31 -15.81
N THR A 191 4.91 12.13 -15.25
CA THR A 191 6.09 11.31 -15.48
C THR A 191 6.05 10.62 -16.85
N GLY A 192 4.87 10.44 -17.45
CA GLY A 192 4.70 9.85 -18.78
C GLY A 192 4.08 8.44 -18.76
N PHE A 193 3.56 7.98 -17.61
CA PHE A 193 2.74 6.78 -17.60
C PHE A 193 1.45 7.02 -18.38
N THR A 194 1.08 6.04 -19.20
CA THR A 194 -0.13 6.05 -20.03
C THR A 194 -1.05 4.90 -19.63
N THR A 195 -2.24 4.83 -20.22
CA THR A 195 -3.18 3.73 -19.98
C THR A 195 -3.40 3.49 -18.47
N LEU A 196 -3.85 4.53 -17.77
CA LEU A 196 -4.13 4.40 -16.34
C LEU A 196 -5.34 3.49 -16.14
N LYS A 197 -5.21 2.56 -15.19
CA LYS A 197 -6.30 1.70 -14.71
C LYS A 197 -6.46 1.88 -13.22
N PHE A 198 -7.68 1.69 -12.74
CA PHE A 198 -8.03 1.85 -11.33
C PHE A 198 -8.85 0.68 -10.84
N MET A 199 -8.55 0.25 -9.64
CA MET A 199 -9.33 -0.73 -8.90
C MET A 199 -9.47 -0.29 -7.45
N GLN A 200 -10.53 -0.71 -6.79
CA GLN A 200 -10.84 -0.30 -5.43
C GLN A 200 -11.50 -1.43 -4.64
N THR A 201 -11.36 -1.37 -3.33
CA THR A 201 -12.03 -2.24 -2.36
C THR A 201 -12.35 -1.46 -1.09
N LEU A 202 -12.88 -2.10 -0.07
CA LEU A 202 -13.37 -1.46 1.14
C LEU A 202 -14.37 -0.36 0.80
N THR A 203 -15.41 -0.75 0.05
CA THR A 203 -16.48 0.16 -0.40
C THR A 203 -17.59 0.33 0.64
N THR A 204 -17.54 -0.48 1.68
CA THR A 204 -18.42 -0.40 2.85
C THR A 204 -17.86 0.59 3.86
N HIS A 205 -18.73 1.36 4.52
CA HIS A 205 -18.31 2.32 5.56
C HIS A 205 -17.36 1.67 6.59
N PRO A 206 -16.27 2.34 7.01
CA PRO A 206 -15.23 1.79 7.87
C PRO A 206 -15.71 1.07 9.14
N LEU A 207 -16.77 1.58 9.78
CA LEU A 207 -17.40 0.95 10.94
C LEU A 207 -17.85 -0.49 10.68
N TYR A 208 -18.01 -0.87 9.42
CA TYR A 208 -18.57 -2.16 9.00
C TYR A 208 -17.62 -2.95 8.08
N SER A 209 -16.45 -2.43 7.75
CA SER A 209 -15.52 -3.03 6.79
C SER A 209 -15.05 -4.43 7.20
N GLU A 210 -14.96 -4.71 8.50
CA GLU A 210 -14.57 -6.03 9.02
C GLU A 210 -15.72 -7.05 9.04
N ARG A 211 -16.95 -6.69 8.62
CA ARG A 211 -18.07 -7.65 8.62
C ARG A 211 -17.95 -8.73 7.55
N GLN A 212 -17.39 -8.38 6.40
CA GLN A 212 -17.26 -9.28 5.25
C GLN A 212 -16.12 -8.82 4.34
N ALA A 213 -15.32 -9.77 3.88
CA ALA A 213 -14.32 -9.49 2.85
C ALA A 213 -14.98 -9.14 1.51
N GLU A 214 -14.46 -8.10 0.86
CA GLU A 214 -14.96 -7.59 -0.42
C GLU A 214 -14.13 -8.09 -1.60
N GLU A 215 -14.77 -8.24 -2.76
CA GLU A 215 -14.08 -8.40 -4.03
C GLU A 215 -13.69 -7.02 -4.58
N PRO A 216 -12.53 -6.89 -5.23
CA PRO A 216 -12.14 -5.64 -5.85
C PRO A 216 -13.03 -5.33 -7.06
N VAL A 217 -13.30 -4.05 -7.26
CA VAL A 217 -14.07 -3.54 -8.40
C VAL A 217 -13.30 -2.46 -9.15
N GLU A 218 -13.62 -2.24 -10.41
CA GLU A 218 -13.05 -1.14 -11.20
C GLU A 218 -13.45 0.23 -10.64
N GLY A 219 -12.57 1.23 -10.83
CA GLY A 219 -12.79 2.60 -10.41
C GLY A 219 -12.02 3.01 -9.16
N TYR A 220 -12.29 4.23 -8.69
CA TYR A 220 -11.64 4.84 -7.51
C TYR A 220 -12.54 5.85 -6.79
N ASP A 221 -13.85 5.77 -7.01
CA ASP A 221 -14.83 6.79 -6.64
C ASP A 221 -15.53 6.53 -5.30
N ARG A 222 -15.31 5.37 -4.68
CA ARG A 222 -16.01 4.96 -3.45
C ARG A 222 -15.22 4.06 -2.51
N GLY A 223 -14.08 3.51 -2.96
CA GLY A 223 -13.26 2.60 -2.15
C GLY A 223 -12.37 3.34 -1.16
N ASP A 224 -12.21 2.76 0.00
CA ASP A 224 -11.27 3.24 1.00
C ASP A 224 -9.84 2.71 0.79
N TYR A 225 -9.66 1.73 -0.11
CA TYR A 225 -8.35 1.24 -0.55
C TYR A 225 -8.34 1.18 -2.08
N VAL A 226 -7.47 1.98 -2.68
CA VAL A 226 -7.50 2.25 -4.13
C VAL A 226 -6.16 2.01 -4.77
N ALA A 227 -6.16 1.28 -5.88
CA ALA A 227 -5.03 1.05 -6.75
C ALA A 227 -5.08 1.99 -7.97
N ALA A 228 -4.00 2.72 -8.19
CA ALA A 228 -3.72 3.44 -9.44
C ALA A 228 -2.58 2.72 -10.18
N ILE A 229 -2.84 2.23 -11.39
CA ILE A 229 -1.93 1.44 -12.20
C ILE A 229 -1.56 2.26 -13.43
N GLY A 230 -0.27 2.54 -13.62
CA GLY A 230 0.25 3.24 -14.79
C GLY A 230 1.16 2.34 -15.62
N PHE A 231 1.02 2.35 -16.94
CA PHE A 231 1.84 1.57 -17.85
C PHE A 231 2.85 2.48 -18.58
N LYS A 232 4.09 2.02 -18.71
CA LYS A 232 5.12 2.65 -19.52
C LYS A 232 4.97 2.21 -20.97
N SER A 233 4.83 3.17 -21.87
CA SER A 233 4.77 2.94 -23.32
C SER A 233 6.10 2.47 -23.90
#